data_d54d39de176c80027e4a4b1be3e9d012
#
_entry.id   d54d39de176c80027e4a4b1be3e9d012
#
_cell.length_a   1.000
_cell.length_b   1.000
_cell.length_c   1.000
_cell.angle_alpha   90.00
_cell.angle_beta   90.00
_cell.angle_gamma   90.00
#
_symmetry.space_group_name_H-M   'P 1'
#
loop_
_entity.id
_entity.type
_entity.pdbx_description
1 polymer ?
#
loop_
_entity_poly.entity_id
_entity_poly.type
_entity_poly.pdbx_seq_one_letter_code
_entity_poly.pdbx_strand_id
1 'polypeptide(L)'
;MTSPTNRPAPRLRWLLAPLVLLTLTGCFDLLQEIWLLPDGSGRVVLDVGLPKSFLDLARTQGTDPLEGLRVDARAAEAELTKDPDVTKFEFREYEENGQQHLVYDLTVRDATRLGELQKRAMELSSTARQAKQGKSKADLTFRIERRGFGEYVFVQRFGEPKNAPGPQDGANDATERMAKDFGTQMARALLGNHFYVVRVHGQTIPETNGTLNEKKDTVEWKYSLVDLVDAAGNGAELRAVVQAAPPLWLWPVVLGVPLLMLALAVMAARRQRNRRTV
;
A
#
# COMPACT_ATOMS: atom_id res chain seq x y z
N MET A 1 70.92 -5.20 24.23
CA MET A 1 70.18 -5.49 22.99
C MET A 1 68.71 -5.63 23.37
N THR A 2 67.96 -4.54 23.20
CA THR A 2 66.54 -4.49 23.52
C THR A 2 65.75 -4.37 22.21
N SER A 3 64.93 -5.38 21.90
CA SER A 3 64.07 -5.42 20.72
C SER A 3 62.91 -4.42 20.86
N PRO A 4 62.56 -3.64 19.85
CA PRO A 4 61.38 -2.77 19.86
C PRO A 4 60.12 -3.58 19.60
N THR A 5 59.21 -3.59 20.57
CA THR A 5 57.85 -4.11 20.42
C THR A 5 56.99 -3.17 19.54
N ASN A 6 56.72 -3.63 18.35
CA ASN A 6 55.86 -2.94 17.37
C ASN A 6 54.41 -3.11 17.81
N ARG A 7 53.81 -2.11 18.46
CA ARG A 7 52.36 -2.08 18.79
C ARG A 7 51.59 -1.50 17.62
N PRO A 8 50.64 -2.23 17.04
CA PRO A 8 49.82 -1.68 15.96
C PRO A 8 48.91 -0.56 16.47
N ALA A 9 48.87 0.54 15.73
CA ALA A 9 48.18 1.77 16.07
C ALA A 9 46.66 1.55 16.22
N PRO A 10 46.00 2.03 17.29
CA PRO A 10 44.56 1.81 17.55
C PRO A 10 43.63 2.59 16.63
N ARG A 11 44.15 3.43 15.71
CA ARG A 11 43.35 4.35 14.87
C ARG A 11 42.55 3.67 13.76
N LEU A 12 42.91 2.46 13.33
CA LEU A 12 42.23 1.79 12.19
C LEU A 12 40.90 1.12 12.62
N ARG A 13 40.74 0.77 13.88
CA ARG A 13 39.50 0.16 14.40
C ARG A 13 38.28 1.11 14.43
N TRP A 14 38.54 2.40 14.62
CA TRP A 14 37.47 3.42 14.68
C TRP A 14 36.92 3.82 13.30
N LEU A 15 37.68 3.56 12.22
CA LEU A 15 37.23 3.81 10.85
C LEU A 15 36.37 2.67 10.27
N LEU A 16 36.46 1.47 10.85
CA LEU A 16 35.65 0.32 10.42
C LEU A 16 34.22 0.33 11.02
N ALA A 17 34.03 0.95 12.17
CA ALA A 17 32.74 1.02 12.83
C ALA A 17 31.66 1.77 11.98
N PRO A 18 31.91 2.96 11.39
CA PRO A 18 30.94 3.63 10.54
C PRO A 18 30.73 2.91 9.18
N LEU A 19 31.73 2.15 8.69
CA LEU A 19 31.60 1.39 7.45
C LEU A 19 30.66 0.18 7.64
N VAL A 20 30.65 -0.44 8.81
CA VAL A 20 29.73 -1.53 9.15
C VAL A 20 28.31 -1.00 9.35
N LEU A 21 28.13 0.22 9.89
CA LEU A 21 26.81 0.85 9.97
C LEU A 21 26.22 1.19 8.61
N LEU A 22 27.03 1.52 7.60
CA LEU A 22 26.57 1.84 6.25
C LEU A 22 26.07 0.61 5.46
N THR A 23 26.42 -0.61 5.87
CA THR A 23 25.94 -1.86 5.23
C THR A 23 24.64 -2.40 5.86
N LEU A 24 24.15 -1.79 6.92
CA LEU A 24 22.89 -2.15 7.60
C LEU A 24 21.67 -1.41 7.04
N THR A 25 21.79 -0.73 5.90
CA THR A 25 20.65 -0.13 5.20
C THR A 25 19.79 -1.18 4.50
N GLY A 26 19.28 -2.12 5.27
CA GLY A 26 18.22 -2.99 4.78
C GLY A 26 16.92 -2.18 4.72
N CYS A 27 16.37 -1.97 3.54
CA CYS A 27 15.15 -1.21 3.36
C CYS A 27 13.94 -2.00 3.86
N PHE A 28 13.14 -1.42 4.76
CA PHE A 28 11.81 -1.89 5.10
C PHE A 28 10.84 -1.13 4.19
N ASP A 29 10.28 -1.80 3.20
CA ASP A 29 9.36 -1.18 2.25
C ASP A 29 7.96 -1.77 2.42
N LEU A 30 6.96 -0.91 2.39
CA LEU A 30 5.56 -1.29 2.42
C LEU A 30 4.91 -0.78 1.14
N LEU A 31 4.51 -1.70 0.26
CA LEU A 31 3.80 -1.38 -0.97
C LEU A 31 2.36 -1.88 -0.87
N GLN A 32 1.41 -0.97 -1.05
CA GLN A 32 -0.01 -1.28 -1.18
C GLN A 32 -0.47 -0.92 -2.58
N GLU A 33 -0.91 -1.90 -3.34
CA GLU A 33 -1.45 -1.71 -4.68
C GLU A 33 -2.93 -2.10 -4.73
N ILE A 34 -3.76 -1.26 -5.34
CA ILE A 34 -5.21 -1.42 -5.42
C ILE A 34 -5.63 -1.30 -6.88
N TRP A 35 -6.30 -2.30 -7.41
CA TRP A 35 -6.86 -2.30 -8.76
C TRP A 35 -8.37 -2.22 -8.69
N LEU A 36 -8.95 -1.26 -9.42
CA LEU A 36 -10.39 -1.14 -9.64
C LEU A 36 -10.66 -1.58 -11.08
N LEU A 37 -11.36 -2.70 -11.23
CA LEU A 37 -11.52 -3.37 -12.51
C LEU A 37 -12.84 -2.98 -13.20
N PRO A 38 -12.91 -3.08 -14.55
CA PRO A 38 -14.08 -2.66 -15.32
C PRO A 38 -15.38 -3.41 -15.01
N ASP A 39 -15.27 -4.66 -14.54
CA ASP A 39 -16.41 -5.50 -14.15
C ASP A 39 -16.95 -5.18 -12.75
N GLY A 40 -16.33 -4.21 -12.06
CA GLY A 40 -16.70 -3.82 -10.71
C GLY A 40 -15.96 -4.58 -9.61
N SER A 41 -15.17 -5.57 -9.99
CA SER A 41 -14.31 -6.29 -9.05
C SER A 41 -13.12 -5.42 -8.62
N GLY A 42 -12.47 -5.82 -7.53
CA GLY A 42 -11.30 -5.13 -7.03
C GLY A 42 -10.24 -6.10 -6.51
N ARG A 43 -9.00 -5.65 -6.54
CA ARG A 43 -7.87 -6.40 -5.99
C ARG A 43 -7.00 -5.48 -5.14
N VAL A 44 -6.53 -5.97 -4.01
CA VAL A 44 -5.50 -5.31 -3.21
C VAL A 44 -4.34 -6.26 -2.98
N VAL A 45 -3.14 -5.76 -3.20
CA VAL A 45 -1.89 -6.44 -2.87
C VAL A 45 -1.17 -5.59 -1.84
N LEU A 46 -0.78 -6.21 -0.74
CA LEU A 46 0.07 -5.63 0.28
C LEU A 46 1.38 -6.41 0.29
N ASP A 47 2.47 -5.76 -0.05
CA ASP A 47 3.82 -6.32 -0.03
C ASP A 47 4.64 -5.65 1.07
N VAL A 48 5.12 -6.47 1.99
CA VAL A 48 5.93 -6.06 3.14
C VAL A 48 7.33 -6.61 2.96
N GLY A 49 8.28 -5.75 2.60
CA GLY A 49 9.69 -6.10 2.47
C GLY A 49 10.43 -5.92 3.81
N LEU A 50 10.99 -6.98 4.36
CA LEU A 50 11.77 -6.97 5.59
C LEU A 50 13.25 -7.29 5.31
N PRO A 51 14.20 -6.49 5.80
CA PRO A 51 15.62 -6.77 5.61
C PRO A 51 16.01 -8.12 6.21
N LYS A 52 16.69 -8.94 5.44
CA LYS A 52 17.19 -10.24 5.93
C LYS A 52 18.11 -10.09 7.14
N SER A 53 18.96 -9.05 7.15
CA SER A 53 19.83 -8.74 8.28
C SER A 53 19.07 -8.50 9.59
N PHE A 54 17.89 -7.85 9.51
CA PHE A 54 16.99 -7.67 10.65
C PHE A 54 16.40 -9.00 11.12
N LEU A 55 15.95 -9.84 10.19
CA LEU A 55 15.40 -11.16 10.49
C LEU A 55 16.44 -12.08 11.13
N ASP A 56 17.67 -12.09 10.60
CA ASP A 56 18.75 -12.91 11.10
C ASP A 56 19.16 -12.45 12.52
N LEU A 57 19.20 -11.13 12.76
CA LEU A 57 19.44 -10.59 14.09
C LEU A 57 18.36 -11.02 15.10
N ALA A 58 17.09 -10.93 14.73
CA ALA A 58 15.99 -11.34 15.60
C ALA A 58 16.02 -12.85 15.91
N ARG A 59 16.37 -13.68 14.92
CA ARG A 59 16.52 -15.13 15.08
C ARG A 59 17.69 -15.49 16.02
N THR A 60 18.78 -14.74 15.99
CA THR A 60 19.89 -14.96 16.95
C THR A 60 19.47 -14.69 18.39
N GLN A 61 18.41 -13.89 18.59
CA GLN A 61 17.79 -13.63 19.89
C GLN A 61 16.68 -14.62 20.26
N GLY A 62 16.50 -15.68 19.46
CA GLY A 62 15.49 -16.71 19.69
C GLY A 62 14.06 -16.32 19.30
N THR A 63 13.90 -15.26 18.49
CA THR A 63 12.58 -14.80 18.01
C THR A 63 12.52 -14.88 16.51
N ASP A 64 11.50 -15.55 15.92
CA ASP A 64 11.18 -15.42 14.50
C ASP A 64 10.06 -14.38 14.33
N PRO A 65 10.38 -13.16 13.86
CA PRO A 65 9.39 -12.10 13.72
C PRO A 65 8.34 -12.40 12.64
N LEU A 66 8.59 -13.37 11.75
CA LEU A 66 7.67 -13.77 10.69
C LEU A 66 6.64 -14.80 11.14
N GLU A 67 6.89 -15.54 12.21
CA GLU A 67 5.98 -16.60 12.66
C GLU A 67 4.59 -16.05 13.00
N GLY A 68 4.52 -14.95 13.72
CA GLY A 68 3.27 -14.24 14.02
C GLY A 68 2.52 -13.81 12.76
N LEU A 69 3.24 -13.25 11.79
CA LEU A 69 2.65 -12.80 10.52
C LEU A 69 2.10 -13.96 9.69
N ARG A 70 2.80 -15.12 9.68
CA ARG A 70 2.34 -16.34 9.02
C ARG A 70 1.07 -16.91 9.66
N VAL A 71 1.01 -16.91 11.00
CA VAL A 71 -0.18 -17.36 11.74
C VAL A 71 -1.35 -16.45 11.44
N ASP A 72 -1.13 -15.13 11.44
CA ASP A 72 -2.15 -14.13 11.14
C ASP A 72 -2.64 -14.25 9.68
N ALA A 73 -1.75 -14.50 8.73
CA ALA A 73 -2.09 -14.72 7.33
C ALA A 73 -3.01 -15.92 7.13
N ARG A 74 -2.70 -17.05 7.78
CA ARG A 74 -3.54 -18.26 7.73
C ARG A 74 -4.90 -18.04 8.38
N ALA A 75 -4.96 -17.29 9.48
CA ALA A 75 -6.21 -16.94 10.13
C ALA A 75 -7.07 -16.04 9.24
N ALA A 76 -6.46 -15.06 8.57
CA ALA A 76 -7.12 -14.19 7.62
C ALA A 76 -7.64 -14.98 6.41
N GLU A 77 -6.85 -15.89 5.84
CA GLU A 77 -7.27 -16.77 4.74
C GLU A 77 -8.49 -17.61 5.12
N ALA A 78 -8.43 -18.29 6.27
CA ALA A 78 -9.52 -19.15 6.75
C ALA A 78 -10.83 -18.40 7.01
N GLU A 79 -10.76 -17.11 7.36
CA GLU A 79 -11.94 -16.28 7.63
C GLU A 79 -12.44 -15.57 6.37
N LEU A 80 -11.55 -14.96 5.58
CA LEU A 80 -11.93 -14.19 4.40
C LEU A 80 -12.49 -15.08 3.27
N THR A 81 -11.97 -16.29 3.11
CA THR A 81 -12.48 -17.23 2.09
C THR A 81 -13.91 -17.71 2.34
N LYS A 82 -14.46 -17.48 3.55
CA LYS A 82 -15.88 -17.73 3.83
C LYS A 82 -16.81 -16.64 3.28
N ASP A 83 -16.26 -15.46 2.99
CA ASP A 83 -17.05 -14.35 2.46
C ASP A 83 -17.32 -14.59 0.96
N PRO A 84 -18.60 -14.60 0.50
CA PRO A 84 -18.94 -14.90 -0.88
C PRO A 84 -18.40 -13.89 -1.90
N ASP A 85 -18.05 -12.68 -1.45
CA ASP A 85 -17.45 -11.67 -2.32
C ASP A 85 -15.95 -11.88 -2.55
N VAL A 86 -15.28 -12.65 -1.69
CA VAL A 86 -13.87 -12.99 -1.86
C VAL A 86 -13.72 -14.06 -2.92
N THR A 87 -13.06 -13.73 -4.02
CA THR A 87 -12.78 -14.67 -5.11
C THR A 87 -11.41 -15.28 -5.02
N LYS A 88 -10.47 -14.60 -4.37
CA LYS A 88 -9.11 -15.07 -4.14
C LYS A 88 -8.54 -14.43 -2.88
N PHE A 89 -7.89 -15.22 -2.06
CA PHE A 89 -6.91 -14.77 -1.07
C PHE A 89 -5.67 -15.63 -1.20
N GLU A 90 -4.50 -15.01 -1.27
CA GLU A 90 -3.23 -15.69 -1.38
C GLU A 90 -2.19 -15.00 -0.50
N PHE A 91 -1.50 -15.77 0.31
CA PHE A 91 -0.32 -15.35 1.04
C PHE A 91 0.92 -15.98 0.43
N ARG A 92 1.92 -15.17 0.10
CA ARG A 92 3.17 -15.62 -0.50
C ARG A 92 4.34 -15.04 0.24
N GLU A 93 5.42 -15.82 0.31
CA GLU A 93 6.72 -15.37 0.78
C GLU A 93 7.76 -15.59 -0.31
N TYR A 94 8.61 -14.61 -0.52
CA TYR A 94 9.76 -14.75 -1.40
C TYR A 94 10.92 -13.86 -0.94
N GLU A 95 12.13 -14.17 -1.41
CA GLU A 95 13.34 -13.40 -1.12
C GLU A 95 13.78 -12.68 -2.40
N GLU A 96 13.98 -11.37 -2.32
CA GLU A 96 14.48 -10.55 -3.42
C GLU A 96 15.36 -9.42 -2.89
N ASN A 97 16.49 -9.15 -3.55
CA ASN A 97 17.41 -8.04 -3.22
C ASN A 97 17.84 -7.99 -1.74
N GLY A 98 17.97 -9.13 -1.07
CA GLY A 98 18.35 -9.21 0.36
C GLY A 98 17.20 -8.85 1.31
N GLN A 99 15.98 -8.81 0.83
CA GLN A 99 14.76 -8.65 1.62
C GLN A 99 13.92 -9.92 1.58
N GLN A 100 13.24 -10.19 2.67
CA GLN A 100 12.16 -11.17 2.73
C GLN A 100 10.84 -10.43 2.51
N HIS A 101 10.13 -10.79 1.45
CA HIS A 101 8.84 -10.23 1.10
C HIS A 101 7.71 -11.11 1.62
N LEU A 102 6.70 -10.46 2.20
CA LEU A 102 5.44 -11.05 2.63
C LEU A 102 4.33 -10.39 1.83
N VAL A 103 3.69 -11.15 0.95
CA VAL A 103 2.68 -10.63 0.04
C VAL A 103 1.31 -11.19 0.39
N TYR A 104 0.36 -10.30 0.61
CA TYR A 104 -1.06 -10.59 0.77
C TYR A 104 -1.79 -10.12 -0.49
N ASP A 105 -2.48 -11.02 -1.19
CA ASP A 105 -3.19 -10.75 -2.43
C ASP A 105 -4.66 -11.12 -2.25
N LEU A 106 -5.53 -10.11 -2.16
CA LEU A 106 -6.98 -10.26 -1.98
C LEU A 106 -7.71 -9.75 -3.21
N THR A 107 -8.57 -10.58 -3.80
CA THR A 107 -9.46 -10.22 -4.91
C THR A 107 -10.91 -10.42 -4.50
N VAL A 108 -11.76 -9.44 -4.83
CA VAL A 108 -13.18 -9.43 -4.48
C VAL A 108 -14.05 -9.11 -5.69
N ARG A 109 -15.32 -9.57 -5.66
CA ARG A 109 -16.31 -9.28 -6.72
C ARG A 109 -16.78 -7.83 -6.72
N ASP A 110 -16.88 -7.21 -5.55
CA ASP A 110 -17.25 -5.81 -5.40
C ASP A 110 -16.10 -5.02 -4.76
N ALA A 111 -15.47 -4.13 -5.56
CA ALA A 111 -14.35 -3.31 -5.13
C ALA A 111 -14.66 -2.46 -3.89
N THR A 112 -15.93 -2.08 -3.67
CA THR A 112 -16.32 -1.26 -2.51
C THR A 112 -16.13 -2.00 -1.17
N ARG A 113 -16.06 -3.35 -1.20
CA ARG A 113 -15.84 -4.19 -0.02
C ARG A 113 -14.38 -4.35 0.39
N LEU A 114 -13.42 -3.96 -0.50
CA LEU A 114 -11.99 -4.17 -0.25
C LEU A 114 -11.53 -3.57 1.09
N GLY A 115 -11.93 -2.34 1.40
CA GLY A 115 -11.52 -1.67 2.64
C GLY A 115 -12.06 -2.34 3.89
N GLU A 116 -13.32 -2.80 3.87
CA GLU A 116 -13.94 -3.55 4.98
C GLU A 116 -13.23 -4.89 5.20
N LEU A 117 -12.99 -5.64 4.13
CA LEU A 117 -12.36 -6.95 4.21
C LEU A 117 -10.88 -6.86 4.63
N GLN A 118 -10.15 -5.83 4.16
CA GLN A 118 -8.82 -5.56 4.67
C GLN A 118 -8.82 -5.24 6.16
N LYS A 119 -9.74 -4.39 6.62
CA LYS A 119 -9.90 -4.08 8.04
C LYS A 119 -10.17 -5.34 8.86
N ARG A 120 -11.07 -6.20 8.37
CA ARG A 120 -11.39 -7.48 9.01
C ARG A 120 -10.16 -8.39 9.10
N ALA A 121 -9.35 -8.49 8.02
CA ALA A 121 -8.09 -9.22 8.04
C ALA A 121 -7.12 -8.68 9.09
N MET A 122 -6.97 -7.35 9.18
CA MET A 122 -6.12 -6.70 10.17
C MET A 122 -6.62 -6.93 11.61
N GLU A 123 -7.94 -6.98 11.84
CA GLU A 123 -8.51 -7.24 13.16
C GLU A 123 -8.30 -8.67 13.65
N LEU A 124 -8.12 -9.63 12.73
CA LEU A 124 -7.78 -11.01 13.05
C LEU A 124 -6.31 -11.17 13.45
N SER A 125 -5.47 -10.21 13.08
CA SER A 125 -4.04 -10.23 13.40
C SER A 125 -3.80 -10.15 14.92
N SER A 126 -2.91 -11.00 15.43
CA SER A 126 -2.45 -10.97 16.82
C SER A 126 -1.79 -9.64 17.18
N THR A 127 -1.08 -9.06 16.22
CA THR A 127 -0.43 -7.75 16.32
C THR A 127 -1.48 -6.64 16.52
N ALA A 128 -2.60 -6.68 15.80
CA ALA A 128 -3.70 -5.73 16.01
C ALA A 128 -4.37 -5.90 17.36
N ARG A 129 -4.47 -7.13 17.90
CA ARG A 129 -4.98 -7.38 19.26
C ARG A 129 -4.06 -6.79 20.33
N GLN A 130 -2.75 -6.88 20.16
CA GLN A 130 -1.76 -6.25 21.05
C GLN A 130 -1.76 -4.73 20.93
N ALA A 131 -1.91 -4.17 19.72
CA ALA A 131 -2.02 -2.74 19.47
C ALA A 131 -3.29 -2.12 20.08
N LYS A 132 -4.41 -2.86 20.16
CA LYS A 132 -5.62 -2.42 20.90
C LYS A 132 -5.39 -2.26 22.40
N GLN A 133 -4.44 -2.99 22.97
CA GLN A 133 -4.02 -2.83 24.37
C GLN A 133 -3.04 -1.68 24.61
N GLY A 134 -2.28 -1.28 23.59
CA GLY A 134 -1.40 -0.11 23.61
C GLY A 134 -1.90 0.92 22.59
N LYS A 135 -2.44 2.01 23.03
CA LYS A 135 -2.99 3.23 22.40
C LYS A 135 -2.47 3.67 20.99
N SER A 136 -1.92 2.79 20.16
CA SER A 136 -1.49 3.11 18.80
C SER A 136 -2.68 2.97 17.84
N LYS A 137 -3.26 4.09 17.43
CA LYS A 137 -4.42 4.19 16.54
C LYS A 137 -4.01 4.51 15.10
N ALA A 138 -2.95 3.92 14.58
CA ALA A 138 -2.67 4.05 13.15
C ALA A 138 -3.72 3.24 12.38
N ASP A 139 -4.80 3.89 11.97
CA ASP A 139 -5.81 3.30 11.08
C ASP A 139 -5.30 3.41 9.64
N LEU A 140 -4.80 2.30 9.11
CA LEU A 140 -4.33 2.18 7.71
C LEU A 140 -5.48 1.74 6.78
N THR A 141 -6.72 1.79 7.24
CA THR A 141 -7.86 1.38 6.42
C THR A 141 -8.17 2.41 5.36
N PHE A 142 -8.59 1.94 4.20
CA PHE A 142 -9.11 2.78 3.13
C PHE A 142 -10.59 2.49 2.89
N ARG A 143 -11.23 3.36 2.13
CA ARG A 143 -12.61 3.20 1.66
C ARG A 143 -12.67 3.43 0.16
N ILE A 144 -13.48 2.61 -0.50
CA ILE A 144 -13.83 2.77 -1.92
C ILE A 144 -15.33 2.96 -1.98
N GLU A 145 -15.76 4.09 -2.56
CA GLU A 145 -17.17 4.42 -2.75
C GLU A 145 -17.48 4.44 -4.24
N ARG A 146 -18.56 3.78 -4.65
CA ARG A 146 -19.05 3.84 -6.03
C ARG A 146 -19.82 5.14 -6.21
N ARG A 147 -19.42 5.96 -7.18
CA ARG A 147 -20.04 7.24 -7.50
C ARG A 147 -20.99 7.14 -8.70
N GLY A 148 -20.71 6.21 -9.60
CA GLY A 148 -21.46 5.98 -10.82
C GLY A 148 -21.10 4.67 -11.50
N PHE A 149 -21.45 4.54 -12.76
CA PHE A 149 -21.06 3.37 -13.53
C PHE A 149 -19.57 3.38 -13.80
N GLY A 150 -18.86 2.40 -13.20
CA GLY A 150 -17.42 2.27 -13.34
C GLY A 150 -16.61 3.42 -12.72
N GLU A 151 -17.22 4.33 -11.97
CA GLU A 151 -16.55 5.42 -11.29
C GLU A 151 -16.52 5.17 -9.77
N TYR A 152 -15.35 5.30 -9.19
CA TYR A 152 -15.09 5.06 -7.78
C TYR A 152 -14.33 6.23 -7.16
N VAL A 153 -14.54 6.46 -5.87
CA VAL A 153 -13.73 7.36 -5.05
C VAL A 153 -12.96 6.52 -4.05
N PHE A 154 -11.65 6.56 -4.18
CA PHE A 154 -10.72 6.00 -3.18
C PHE A 154 -10.39 7.07 -2.16
N VAL A 155 -10.46 6.71 -0.87
CA VAL A 155 -10.04 7.55 0.25
C VAL A 155 -9.33 6.71 1.28
N GLN A 156 -8.11 7.11 1.66
CA GLN A 156 -7.37 6.55 2.78
C GLN A 156 -6.92 7.68 3.70
N ARG A 157 -7.12 7.53 5.01
CA ARG A 157 -6.73 8.52 6.00
C ARG A 157 -5.70 7.95 6.94
N PHE A 158 -4.73 8.77 7.27
CA PHE A 158 -3.74 8.47 8.30
C PHE A 158 -4.00 9.36 9.51
N GLY A 159 -4.13 8.73 10.69
CA GLY A 159 -4.31 9.43 11.95
C GLY A 159 -5.72 9.98 12.19
N GLU A 160 -5.90 10.55 13.38
CA GLU A 160 -7.13 11.24 13.75
C GLU A 160 -7.08 12.71 13.30
N PRO A 161 -8.22 13.31 12.88
CA PRO A 161 -8.28 14.74 12.62
C PRO A 161 -7.82 15.55 13.84
N LYS A 162 -7.10 16.63 13.61
CA LYS A 162 -6.55 17.54 14.66
C LYS A 162 -7.55 18.02 15.74
N ASN A 163 -8.86 17.78 15.58
CA ASN A 163 -9.90 18.17 16.51
C ASN A 163 -10.22 17.11 17.58
N ALA A 164 -9.59 15.93 17.57
CA ALA A 164 -9.62 15.05 18.71
C ALA A 164 -8.79 15.72 19.83
N PRO A 165 -9.34 15.93 21.05
CA PRO A 165 -8.54 16.43 22.16
C PRO A 165 -7.39 15.44 22.36
N GLY A 166 -6.21 15.84 21.93
CA GLY A 166 -4.99 15.07 22.12
C GLY A 166 -4.81 14.79 23.60
N PRO A 167 -4.14 13.69 23.97
CA PRO A 167 -3.73 13.53 25.34
C PRO A 167 -2.96 14.80 25.72
N GLN A 168 -3.47 15.51 26.73
CA GLN A 168 -2.76 16.66 27.27
C GLN A 168 -1.38 16.16 27.68
N ASP A 169 -0.36 16.63 26.97
CA ASP A 169 1.03 16.35 27.27
C ASP A 169 1.32 16.91 28.67
N GLY A 170 1.00 16.14 29.69
CA GLY A 170 1.37 16.40 31.07
C GLY A 170 2.82 16.02 31.39
N ALA A 171 3.63 15.76 30.35
CA ALA A 171 5.05 15.46 30.49
C ALA A 171 5.83 16.73 30.88
N ASN A 172 5.81 17.07 32.17
CA ASN A 172 6.63 18.14 32.74
C ASN A 172 8.03 17.69 33.05
N ASP A 173 8.40 16.45 32.79
CA ASP A 173 9.72 15.92 33.10
C ASP A 173 10.66 16.05 31.88
N ALA A 174 11.76 16.75 32.06
CA ALA A 174 12.82 16.93 31.05
C ALA A 174 13.39 15.59 30.57
N THR A 175 13.40 14.56 31.43
CA THR A 175 13.88 13.22 31.14
C THR A 175 12.96 12.51 30.11
N GLU A 176 11.65 12.68 30.24
CA GLU A 176 10.68 12.11 29.31
C GLU A 176 10.73 12.75 27.94
N ARG A 177 10.95 14.08 27.89
CA ARG A 177 11.18 14.80 26.63
C ARG A 177 12.47 14.35 25.94
N MET A 178 13.58 14.22 26.68
CA MET A 178 14.85 13.72 26.15
C MET A 178 14.70 12.28 25.62
N ALA A 179 14.00 11.40 26.33
CA ALA A 179 13.75 10.04 25.89
C ALA A 179 12.90 9.98 24.61
N LYS A 180 11.89 10.86 24.51
CA LYS A 180 11.04 11.00 23.32
C LYS A 180 11.83 11.53 22.13
N ASP A 181 12.64 12.57 22.33
CA ASP A 181 13.49 13.16 21.29
C ASP A 181 14.55 12.18 20.79
N PHE A 182 15.22 11.45 21.70
CA PHE A 182 16.16 10.40 21.35
C PHE A 182 15.48 9.25 20.57
N GLY A 183 14.32 8.80 21.04
CA GLY A 183 13.53 7.78 20.37
C GLY A 183 13.11 8.22 18.96
N THR A 184 12.70 9.48 18.80
CA THR A 184 12.34 10.07 17.50
C THR A 184 13.56 10.18 16.56
N GLN A 185 14.71 10.61 17.07
CA GLN A 185 15.94 10.68 16.26
C GLN A 185 16.42 9.29 15.85
N MET A 186 16.35 8.33 16.75
CA MET A 186 16.70 6.94 16.46
C MET A 186 15.74 6.32 15.44
N ALA A 187 14.43 6.57 15.57
CA ALA A 187 13.44 6.15 14.60
C ALA A 187 13.71 6.80 13.21
N ARG A 188 14.03 8.09 13.16
CA ARG A 188 14.41 8.76 11.91
C ARG A 188 15.68 8.17 11.30
N ALA A 189 16.68 7.85 12.08
CA ALA A 189 17.91 7.22 11.59
C ALA A 189 17.67 5.81 11.04
N LEU A 190 16.76 5.05 11.65
CA LEU A 190 16.45 3.67 11.25
C LEU A 190 15.40 3.60 10.12
N LEU A 191 14.43 4.51 10.10
CA LEU A 191 13.27 4.45 9.21
C LEU A 191 13.31 5.48 8.06
N GLY A 192 14.29 6.40 8.06
CA GLY A 192 14.32 7.52 7.11
C GLY A 192 14.47 7.13 5.64
N ASN A 193 15.04 5.95 5.37
CA ASN A 193 15.18 5.40 4.01
C ASN A 193 14.12 4.35 3.66
N HIS A 194 13.07 4.25 4.47
CA HIS A 194 12.00 3.28 4.29
C HIS A 194 10.73 3.96 3.84
N PHE A 195 10.01 3.33 2.92
CA PHE A 195 8.88 3.96 2.27
C PHE A 195 7.61 3.14 2.45
N TYR A 196 6.52 3.87 2.64
CA TYR A 196 5.17 3.37 2.39
C TYR A 196 4.69 3.94 1.07
N VAL A 197 4.40 3.05 0.13
CA VAL A 197 3.92 3.40 -1.21
C VAL A 197 2.51 2.89 -1.37
N VAL A 198 1.59 3.76 -1.74
CA VAL A 198 0.22 3.40 -2.13
C VAL A 198 0.05 3.67 -3.61
N ARG A 199 -0.42 2.68 -4.36
CA ARG A 199 -0.79 2.82 -5.77
C ARG A 199 -2.23 2.43 -5.97
N VAL A 200 -2.95 3.23 -6.74
CA VAL A 200 -4.30 2.90 -7.18
C VAL A 200 -4.34 2.90 -8.70
N HIS A 201 -4.89 1.83 -9.25
CA HIS A 201 -4.95 1.57 -10.67
C HIS A 201 -6.40 1.55 -11.15
N GLY A 202 -6.65 2.12 -12.33
CA GLY A 202 -7.92 2.09 -13.03
C GLY A 202 -7.73 2.23 -14.53
N GLN A 203 -8.79 2.49 -15.28
CA GLN A 203 -8.68 2.82 -16.70
C GLN A 203 -8.16 4.26 -16.90
N THR A 204 -8.62 5.17 -16.06
CA THR A 204 -8.13 6.56 -15.99
C THR A 204 -8.44 7.16 -14.62
N ILE A 205 -7.64 8.14 -14.22
CA ILE A 205 -7.77 8.83 -12.92
C ILE A 205 -7.90 10.34 -13.21
N PRO A 206 -9.16 10.84 -13.28
CA PRO A 206 -9.41 12.24 -13.60
C PRO A 206 -9.06 13.23 -12.49
N GLU A 207 -9.11 12.80 -11.22
CA GLU A 207 -8.89 13.68 -10.07
C GLU A 207 -8.12 12.93 -8.98
N THR A 208 -7.06 13.54 -8.46
CA THR A 208 -6.28 12.99 -7.34
C THR A 208 -5.41 14.06 -6.68
N ASN A 209 -5.02 13.82 -5.44
CA ASN A 209 -3.97 14.57 -4.73
C ASN A 209 -2.62 13.84 -4.71
N GLY A 210 -2.49 12.73 -5.45
CA GLY A 210 -1.25 11.98 -5.63
C GLY A 210 -0.55 12.28 -6.95
N THR A 211 0.54 11.57 -7.22
CA THR A 211 1.32 11.68 -8.45
C THR A 211 0.80 10.71 -9.51
N LEU A 212 0.35 11.22 -10.64
CA LEU A 212 -0.11 10.41 -11.77
C LEU A 212 1.08 9.93 -12.62
N ASN A 213 0.97 8.69 -13.14
CA ASN A 213 1.84 8.24 -14.21
C ASN A 213 1.50 8.93 -15.54
N GLU A 214 2.35 8.74 -16.57
CA GLU A 214 2.18 9.35 -17.90
C GLU A 214 0.84 8.96 -18.58
N LYS A 215 0.37 7.73 -18.37
CA LYS A 215 -0.89 7.21 -18.94
C LYS A 215 -2.12 7.67 -18.19
N LYS A 216 -1.97 8.27 -17.00
CA LYS A 216 -3.06 8.66 -16.09
C LYS A 216 -3.98 7.50 -15.68
N ASP A 217 -3.47 6.27 -15.68
CA ASP A 217 -4.16 5.05 -15.25
C ASP A 217 -3.72 4.58 -13.86
N THR A 218 -2.68 5.20 -13.31
CA THR A 218 -2.11 4.88 -12.00
C THR A 218 -1.78 6.16 -11.25
N VAL A 219 -2.19 6.23 -10.00
CA VAL A 219 -1.76 7.26 -9.05
C VAL A 219 -0.90 6.64 -7.96
N GLU A 220 0.14 7.35 -7.57
CA GLU A 220 1.07 6.95 -6.52
C GLU A 220 1.15 8.02 -5.44
N TRP A 221 1.15 7.58 -4.19
CA TRP A 221 1.57 8.34 -3.02
C TRP A 221 2.74 7.62 -2.37
N LYS A 222 3.80 8.35 -2.10
CA LYS A 222 5.02 7.83 -1.47
C LYS A 222 5.38 8.66 -0.26
N TYR A 223 5.42 8.02 0.90
CA TYR A 223 5.83 8.62 2.16
C TYR A 223 7.04 7.87 2.71
N SER A 224 8.01 8.60 3.26
CA SER A 224 8.95 7.93 4.15
C SER A 224 8.18 7.44 5.39
N LEU A 225 8.63 6.37 6.04
CA LEU A 225 7.96 5.90 7.26
C LEU A 225 8.02 6.96 8.39
N VAL A 226 9.01 7.83 8.36
CA VAL A 226 9.11 8.97 9.27
C VAL A 226 8.02 10.00 8.97
N ASP A 227 7.86 10.38 7.68
CA ASP A 227 6.82 11.31 7.26
C ASP A 227 5.43 10.75 7.49
N LEU A 228 5.27 9.42 7.42
CA LEU A 228 4.01 8.74 7.71
C LEU A 228 3.60 8.92 9.19
N VAL A 229 4.56 8.86 10.12
CA VAL A 229 4.29 9.13 11.54
C VAL A 229 3.85 10.58 11.75
N ASP A 230 4.52 11.51 11.09
CA ASP A 230 4.18 12.95 11.13
C ASP A 230 2.83 13.23 10.40
N ALA A 231 2.57 12.55 9.27
CA ALA A 231 1.32 12.64 8.52
C ALA A 231 0.14 12.07 9.33
N ALA A 232 0.35 10.98 10.06
CA ALA A 232 -0.64 10.40 10.95
C ALA A 232 -1.04 11.39 12.08
N GLY A 233 -0.08 12.16 12.62
CA GLY A 233 -0.34 13.23 13.58
C GLY A 233 -1.07 14.44 12.99
N ASN A 234 -1.04 14.62 11.67
CA ASN A 234 -1.63 15.76 10.94
C ASN A 234 -2.92 15.41 10.19
N GLY A 235 -3.35 14.15 10.17
CA GLY A 235 -4.57 13.71 9.49
C GLY A 235 -4.44 13.76 7.96
N ALA A 236 -3.37 13.23 7.39
CA ALA A 236 -3.19 13.17 5.94
C ALA A 236 -4.26 12.31 5.26
N GLU A 237 -4.78 12.75 4.12
CA GLU A 237 -5.77 12.06 3.32
C GLU A 237 -5.21 11.79 1.91
N LEU A 238 -5.26 10.54 1.46
CA LEU A 238 -5.05 10.13 0.08
C LEU A 238 -6.42 10.06 -0.59
N ARG A 239 -6.56 10.71 -1.74
CA ARG A 239 -7.83 10.73 -2.47
C ARG A 239 -7.60 10.61 -3.97
N ALA A 240 -8.41 9.75 -4.61
CA ALA A 240 -8.48 9.67 -6.06
C ALA A 240 -9.90 9.38 -6.51
N VAL A 241 -10.31 9.98 -7.62
CA VAL A 241 -11.45 9.56 -8.42
C VAL A 241 -10.92 8.65 -9.52
N VAL A 242 -11.43 7.43 -9.58
CA VAL A 242 -10.93 6.39 -10.48
C VAL A 242 -12.05 5.94 -11.41
N GLN A 243 -11.84 6.05 -12.70
CA GLN A 243 -12.70 5.48 -13.71
C GLN A 243 -12.16 4.08 -14.05
N ALA A 244 -12.89 3.04 -13.64
CA ALA A 244 -12.53 1.65 -13.89
C ALA A 244 -13.11 1.11 -15.20
N ALA A 245 -14.22 1.69 -15.69
CA ALA A 245 -14.85 1.31 -16.95
C ALA A 245 -15.14 2.54 -17.82
N PRO A 246 -15.29 2.40 -19.16
CA PRO A 246 -15.67 3.50 -20.02
C PRO A 246 -16.99 4.12 -19.56
N PRO A 247 -17.14 5.45 -19.61
CA PRO A 247 -18.38 6.09 -19.22
C PRO A 247 -19.53 5.66 -20.15
N LEU A 248 -20.73 5.49 -19.58
CA LEU A 248 -21.91 4.95 -20.28
C LEU A 248 -22.26 5.70 -21.58
N TRP A 249 -21.96 7.00 -21.65
CA TRP A 249 -22.25 7.80 -22.83
C TRP A 249 -21.44 7.42 -24.08
N LEU A 250 -20.32 6.69 -23.90
CA LEU A 250 -19.54 6.17 -25.04
C LEU A 250 -20.23 5.00 -25.74
N TRP A 251 -21.06 4.21 -25.06
CA TRP A 251 -21.71 3.04 -25.62
C TRP A 251 -22.63 3.34 -26.82
N PRO A 252 -23.49 4.39 -26.78
CA PRO A 252 -24.27 4.78 -27.94
C PRO A 252 -23.43 5.15 -29.16
N VAL A 253 -22.24 5.75 -28.94
CA VAL A 253 -21.32 6.11 -30.02
C VAL A 253 -20.65 4.86 -30.60
N VAL A 254 -20.16 3.98 -29.75
CA VAL A 254 -19.44 2.74 -30.14
C VAL A 254 -20.39 1.78 -30.89
N LEU A 255 -21.64 1.65 -30.45
CA LEU A 255 -22.60 0.75 -31.04
C LEU A 255 -23.45 1.44 -32.13
N GLY A 256 -23.81 2.70 -31.95
CA GLY A 256 -24.68 3.43 -32.82
C GLY A 256 -24.07 3.79 -34.18
N VAL A 257 -22.77 4.17 -34.18
CA VAL A 257 -22.09 4.54 -35.43
C VAL A 257 -22.00 3.36 -36.42
N PRO A 258 -21.51 2.17 -36.02
CA PRO A 258 -21.46 1.03 -36.95
C PRO A 258 -22.88 0.57 -37.40
N LEU A 259 -23.87 0.61 -36.50
CA LEU A 259 -25.27 0.30 -36.89
C LEU A 259 -25.83 1.30 -37.91
N LEU A 260 -25.54 2.58 -37.72
CA LEU A 260 -25.93 3.62 -38.68
C LEU A 260 -25.24 3.40 -40.04
N MET A 261 -23.94 3.11 -40.03
CA MET A 261 -23.18 2.84 -41.26
C MET A 261 -23.72 1.59 -41.99
N LEU A 262 -24.04 0.55 -41.23
CA LEU A 262 -24.66 -0.66 -41.81
C LEU A 262 -26.03 -0.35 -42.43
N ALA A 263 -26.89 0.42 -41.75
CA ALA A 263 -28.20 0.83 -42.27
C ALA A 263 -28.06 1.66 -43.55
N LEU A 264 -27.11 2.60 -43.59
CA LEU A 264 -26.81 3.40 -44.78
C LEU A 264 -26.33 2.53 -45.96
N ALA A 265 -25.42 1.56 -45.67
CA ALA A 265 -24.94 0.64 -46.70
C ALA A 265 -26.06 -0.22 -47.29
N VAL A 266 -26.96 -0.74 -46.44
CA VAL A 266 -28.13 -1.52 -46.87
C VAL A 266 -29.08 -0.66 -47.71
N MET A 267 -29.32 0.58 -47.31
CA MET A 267 -30.17 1.52 -48.09
C MET A 267 -29.54 1.83 -49.46
N ALA A 268 -28.24 2.07 -49.51
CA ALA A 268 -27.51 2.31 -50.76
C ALA A 268 -27.59 1.10 -51.70
N ALA A 269 -27.38 -0.09 -51.18
CA ALA A 269 -27.48 -1.34 -51.95
C ALA A 269 -28.91 -1.55 -52.52
N ARG A 270 -29.97 -1.29 -51.73
CA ARG A 270 -31.35 -1.35 -52.18
C ARG A 270 -31.64 -0.34 -53.30
N ARG A 271 -31.11 0.89 -53.19
CA ARG A 271 -31.29 1.91 -54.24
C ARG A 271 -30.59 1.53 -55.55
N GLN A 272 -29.42 0.93 -55.49
CA GLN A 272 -28.73 0.43 -56.70
C GLN A 272 -29.46 -0.73 -57.37
N ARG A 273 -30.03 -1.64 -56.57
CA ARG A 273 -30.82 -2.77 -57.11
C ARG A 273 -32.06 -2.30 -57.88
N ASN A 274 -32.78 -1.30 -57.32
CA ASN A 274 -33.96 -0.76 -57.97
C ASN A 274 -33.66 0.03 -59.26
N ARG A 275 -32.43 0.57 -59.44
CA ARG A 275 -32.03 1.26 -60.69
C ARG A 275 -31.64 0.31 -61.81
N ARG A 276 -31.41 -0.99 -61.51
CA ARG A 276 -31.06 -2.01 -62.51
C ARG A 276 -32.27 -2.77 -63.02
N THR A 277 -33.44 -2.53 -62.47
CA THR A 277 -34.70 -3.18 -62.87
C THR A 277 -35.60 -2.31 -63.63
N VAL A 278 -35.22 -1.11 -64.01
CA VAL A 278 -35.82 -0.18 -64.97
C VAL A 278 -34.91 -0.10 -66.22
#